data_4e66ffa68248a3ef0f125f72ae5a7b2c
#
_entry.id   4e66ffa68248a3ef0f125f72ae5a7b2c
#
_cell.length_a   1.000
_cell.length_b   1.000
_cell.length_c   1.000
_cell.angle_alpha   90.00
_cell.angle_beta   90.00
_cell.angle_gamma   90.00
#
_symmetry.space_group_name_H-M   'P 1'
#
loop_
_entity.id
_entity.type
_entity.pdbx_description
1 polymer ?
#
loop_
_entity_poly.entity_id
_entity_poly.type
_entity_poly.pdbx_seq_one_letter_code
_entity_poly.pdbx_strand_id
1 'polypeptide(L)'
;MKLSKTRTALGFSTGVCSVGAIITLMLANFGGEIHTSKQGLEIIGDAEGCRRDPYQCPADVLTVGIGSTAASGEKIDPKHRYSDLEIAERWKNDIVIAEQCVNKYGNGKQLPQSVFDAAVSITFNVGCGAVRNSTLFKQLRSGNYYQACHEYRKWVYAGGKKLPGLVSRREKEKALCLADLTSH
;
A
#
# COMPACT_ATOMS: atom_id res chain seq x y z
N MET A 1 -1.79 24.63 52.76
CA MET A 1 -2.43 24.39 51.44
C MET A 1 -1.41 23.69 50.55
N LYS A 2 -1.52 22.35 50.38
CA LYS A 2 -0.58 21.54 49.59
C LYS A 2 -1.16 21.41 48.17
N LEU A 3 -0.49 21.98 47.17
CA LEU A 3 -0.83 21.75 45.78
C LEU A 3 -0.42 20.34 45.35
N SER A 4 -1.41 19.51 45.08
CA SER A 4 -1.21 18.20 44.42
C SER A 4 -0.80 18.43 42.96
N LYS A 5 0.44 18.03 42.59
CA LYS A 5 0.87 17.93 41.20
C LYS A 5 0.29 16.67 40.60
N THR A 6 -0.78 16.82 39.82
CA THR A 6 -1.29 15.75 38.99
C THR A 6 -0.24 15.44 37.89
N ARG A 7 0.48 14.34 38.03
CA ARG A 7 1.31 13.78 37.00
C ARG A 7 0.39 13.20 35.91
N THR A 8 0.24 13.91 34.82
CA THR A 8 -0.35 13.34 33.60
C THR A 8 0.59 12.22 33.15
N ALA A 9 0.14 10.98 33.26
CA ALA A 9 0.84 9.85 32.70
C ALA A 9 0.84 10.02 31.17
N LEU A 10 2.01 10.37 30.61
CA LEU A 10 2.26 10.22 29.17
C LEU A 10 2.15 8.72 28.86
N GLY A 11 1.06 8.34 28.23
CA GLY A 11 0.87 6.99 27.74
C GLY A 11 2.04 6.63 26.83
N PHE A 12 2.72 5.53 27.16
CA PHE A 12 3.71 4.93 26.29
C PHE A 12 3.01 4.59 24.98
N SER A 13 3.27 5.39 23.94
CA SER A 13 2.81 5.12 22.57
C SER A 13 3.37 3.75 22.18
N THR A 14 2.49 2.77 22.01
CA THR A 14 2.84 1.48 21.40
C THR A 14 3.53 1.76 20.08
N GLY A 15 4.52 0.95 19.66
CA GLY A 15 5.25 1.11 18.39
C GLY A 15 4.36 1.02 17.13
N VAL A 16 3.05 0.85 17.32
CA VAL A 16 2.00 0.80 16.29
C VAL A 16 1.55 2.22 15.94
N CYS A 17 1.41 2.53 14.65
CA CYS A 17 0.84 3.77 14.13
C CYS A 17 -0.54 3.54 13.50
N SER A 18 -1.29 4.63 13.29
CA SER A 18 -2.60 4.56 12.62
C SER A 18 -2.45 4.72 11.12
N VAL A 19 -2.85 3.72 10.34
CA VAL A 19 -2.87 3.78 8.87
C VAL A 19 -3.66 5.00 8.39
N GLY A 20 -4.85 5.26 8.97
CA GLY A 20 -5.67 6.43 8.60
C GLY A 20 -4.99 7.77 8.88
N ALA A 21 -4.23 7.89 10.00
CA ALA A 21 -3.44 9.09 10.28
C ALA A 21 -2.31 9.29 9.26
N ILE A 22 -1.61 8.22 8.89
CA ILE A 22 -0.56 8.26 7.87
C ILE A 22 -1.14 8.66 6.51
N ILE A 23 -2.28 8.10 6.10
CA ILE A 23 -2.97 8.48 4.86
C ILE A 23 -3.31 9.98 4.87
N THR A 24 -3.85 10.48 5.99
CA THR A 24 -4.17 11.91 6.12
C THR A 24 -2.93 12.79 5.96
N LEU A 25 -1.83 12.44 6.63
CA LEU A 25 -0.57 13.15 6.51
C LEU A 25 0.02 13.08 5.10
N MET A 26 -0.03 11.90 4.47
CA MET A 26 0.44 11.71 3.09
C MET A 26 -0.33 12.59 2.11
N LEU A 27 -1.66 12.58 2.16
CA LEU A 27 -2.49 13.37 1.26
C LEU A 27 -2.32 14.88 1.50
N ALA A 28 -2.17 15.31 2.77
CA ALA A 28 -1.97 16.72 3.10
C ALA A 28 -0.61 17.28 2.65
N ASN A 29 0.46 16.47 2.72
CA ASN A 29 1.82 16.94 2.44
C ASN A 29 2.32 16.55 1.04
N PHE A 30 1.85 15.44 0.48
CA PHE A 30 2.37 14.83 -0.74
C PHE A 30 1.27 14.45 -1.75
N GLY A 31 0.02 14.85 -1.53
CA GLY A 31 -1.12 14.46 -2.40
C GLY A 31 -0.96 14.86 -3.86
N GLY A 32 -0.19 15.92 -4.15
CA GLY A 32 0.14 16.32 -5.54
C GLY A 32 1.20 15.44 -6.22
N GLU A 33 1.87 14.56 -5.49
CA GLU A 33 2.94 13.71 -6.00
C GLU A 33 2.47 12.27 -6.31
N ILE A 34 1.27 11.90 -5.85
CA ILE A 34 0.67 10.58 -6.05
C ILE A 34 -0.67 10.68 -6.79
N HIS A 35 -0.99 9.65 -7.54
CA HIS A 35 -2.27 9.54 -8.26
C HIS A 35 -3.22 8.53 -7.62
N THR A 36 -2.71 7.66 -6.76
CA THR A 36 -3.50 6.68 -5.99
C THR A 36 -4.46 7.40 -5.06
N SER A 37 -5.74 7.07 -5.17
CA SER A 37 -6.78 7.68 -4.35
C SER A 37 -6.70 7.22 -2.89
N LYS A 38 -7.44 7.92 -2.01
CA LYS A 38 -7.60 7.53 -0.61
C LYS A 38 -8.06 6.07 -0.46
N GLN A 39 -9.00 5.62 -1.30
CA GLN A 39 -9.50 4.23 -1.27
C GLN A 39 -8.42 3.21 -1.63
N GLY A 40 -7.59 3.52 -2.64
CA GLY A 40 -6.43 2.70 -2.98
C GLY A 40 -5.43 2.61 -1.83
N LEU A 41 -5.11 3.74 -1.20
CA LEU A 41 -4.22 3.80 -0.04
C LEU A 41 -4.77 3.00 1.17
N GLU A 42 -6.08 3.06 1.43
CA GLU A 42 -6.73 2.31 2.51
C GLU A 42 -6.57 0.79 2.30
N ILE A 43 -6.79 0.27 1.10
CA ILE A 43 -6.61 -1.16 0.80
C ILE A 43 -5.16 -1.59 1.00
N ILE A 44 -4.18 -0.78 0.57
CA ILE A 44 -2.76 -1.09 0.74
C ILE A 44 -2.40 -1.05 2.23
N GLY A 45 -2.73 0.04 2.92
CA GLY A 45 -2.35 0.27 4.31
C GLY A 45 -2.98 -0.75 5.27
N ASP A 46 -4.25 -1.09 5.10
CA ASP A 46 -4.95 -2.08 5.91
C ASP A 46 -4.34 -3.48 5.79
N ALA A 47 -3.80 -3.79 4.60
CA ALA A 47 -3.19 -5.09 4.36
C ALA A 47 -1.78 -5.21 4.96
N GLU A 48 -1.03 -4.09 5.07
CA GLU A 48 0.36 -4.08 5.56
C GLU A 48 0.42 -3.77 7.07
N GLY A 49 -0.53 -3.02 7.62
CA GLY A 49 -0.46 -2.45 8.97
C GLY A 49 0.56 -1.31 9.08
N CYS A 50 0.84 -0.84 10.30
CA CYS A 50 1.76 0.28 10.50
C CYS A 50 2.59 0.11 11.77
N ARG A 51 3.94 0.30 11.66
CA ARG A 51 4.87 0.24 12.81
C ARG A 51 5.89 1.37 12.73
N ARG A 52 6.07 2.09 13.85
CA ARG A 52 7.07 3.16 13.97
C ARG A 52 8.48 2.64 14.18
N ASP A 53 8.61 1.50 14.83
CA ASP A 53 9.90 0.88 15.10
C ASP A 53 10.21 -0.13 13.99
N PRO A 54 11.44 -0.15 13.42
CA PRO A 54 11.83 -1.12 12.42
C PRO A 54 11.72 -2.57 12.93
N TYR A 55 11.38 -3.47 12.05
CA TYR A 55 11.22 -4.89 12.35
C TYR A 55 11.67 -5.76 11.17
N GLN A 56 12.03 -7.00 11.47
CA GLN A 56 12.27 -8.00 10.42
C GLN A 56 10.94 -8.58 9.95
N CYS A 57 10.66 -8.50 8.65
CA CYS A 57 9.50 -9.17 8.09
C CYS A 57 9.76 -10.68 7.93
N PRO A 58 8.74 -11.52 7.66
CA PRO A 58 8.91 -12.96 7.48
C PRO A 58 9.89 -13.37 6.38
N ALA A 59 10.24 -12.47 5.46
CA ALA A 59 11.24 -12.67 4.42
C ALA A 59 12.65 -12.22 4.83
N ASP A 60 12.88 -11.94 6.13
CA ASP A 60 14.13 -11.46 6.72
C ASP A 60 14.62 -10.12 6.14
N VAL A 61 13.68 -9.26 5.75
CA VAL A 61 13.96 -7.90 5.25
C VAL A 61 13.58 -6.88 6.32
N LEU A 62 14.53 -5.95 6.61
CA LEU A 62 14.25 -4.85 7.53
C LEU A 62 13.17 -3.92 6.95
N THR A 63 12.12 -3.72 7.73
CA THR A 63 10.88 -3.05 7.32
C THR A 63 10.47 -2.02 8.35
N VAL A 64 9.84 -0.93 7.93
CA VAL A 64 9.27 0.10 8.82
C VAL A 64 7.99 0.69 8.22
N GLY A 65 7.20 1.33 9.03
CA GLY A 65 5.98 2.03 8.60
C GLY A 65 4.94 1.08 8.03
N ILE A 66 4.49 1.35 6.83
CA ILE A 66 3.48 0.58 6.09
C ILE A 66 4.20 -0.25 5.02
N GLY A 67 4.94 -1.27 5.46
CA GLY A 67 5.63 -2.19 4.58
C GLY A 67 6.86 -1.64 3.87
N SER A 68 7.34 -0.43 4.20
CA SER A 68 8.50 0.19 3.54
C SER A 68 9.79 -0.53 3.89
N THR A 69 10.61 -0.78 2.86
CA THR A 69 11.94 -1.41 2.97
C THR A 69 13.01 -0.50 2.36
N ALA A 70 14.25 -0.94 2.33
CA ALA A 70 15.33 -0.22 1.62
C ALA A 70 15.20 -0.31 0.08
N ALA A 71 14.21 -1.03 -0.46
CA ALA A 71 14.02 -1.18 -1.91
C ALA A 71 13.62 0.13 -2.61
N SER A 72 13.03 1.09 -1.88
CA SER A 72 12.75 2.46 -2.37
C SER A 72 13.98 3.37 -2.41
N GLY A 73 15.16 2.87 -2.05
CA GLY A 73 16.43 3.60 -2.12
C GLY A 73 16.89 4.22 -0.80
N GLU A 74 16.03 4.31 0.19
CA GLU A 74 16.35 4.87 1.50
C GLU A 74 16.68 3.76 2.51
N LYS A 75 17.86 3.82 3.12
CA LYS A 75 18.25 2.91 4.20
C LYS A 75 17.34 3.09 5.42
N ILE A 76 17.09 1.99 6.12
CA ILE A 76 16.39 2.00 7.40
C ILE A 76 17.43 1.93 8.52
N ASP A 77 17.39 2.89 9.44
CA ASP A 77 18.17 2.81 10.69
C ASP A 77 17.39 1.93 11.67
N PRO A 78 17.92 0.76 12.06
CA PRO A 78 17.23 -0.17 12.95
C PRO A 78 17.03 0.35 14.38
N LYS A 79 17.71 1.45 14.76
CA LYS A 79 17.61 2.09 16.08
C LYS A 79 16.75 3.34 16.09
N HIS A 80 16.34 3.84 14.93
CA HIS A 80 15.51 5.03 14.79
C HIS A 80 14.02 4.69 14.93
N ARG A 81 13.32 5.44 15.77
CA ARG A 81 11.86 5.41 15.83
C ARG A 81 11.30 6.46 14.89
N TYR A 82 10.64 6.02 13.84
CA TYR A 82 10.12 6.88 12.78
C TYR A 82 8.85 7.62 13.23
N SER A 83 8.80 8.91 12.96
CA SER A 83 7.60 9.74 13.11
C SER A 83 6.56 9.39 12.04
N ASP A 84 5.32 9.79 12.27
CA ASP A 84 4.24 9.55 11.31
C ASP A 84 4.49 10.27 9.97
N LEU A 85 5.15 11.43 9.97
CA LEU A 85 5.49 12.15 8.75
C LEU A 85 6.60 11.44 7.95
N GLU A 86 7.66 10.95 8.61
CA GLU A 86 8.72 10.15 7.96
C GLU A 86 8.13 8.87 7.34
N ILE A 87 7.19 8.22 8.04
CA ILE A 87 6.49 7.04 7.52
C ILE A 87 5.65 7.41 6.30
N ALA A 88 4.91 8.51 6.35
CA ALA A 88 4.10 8.98 5.23
C ALA A 88 4.96 9.27 3.99
N GLU A 89 6.11 9.93 4.17
CA GLU A 89 7.05 10.24 3.08
C GLU A 89 7.65 8.96 2.46
N ARG A 90 8.13 8.03 3.29
CA ARG A 90 8.67 6.76 2.80
C ARG A 90 7.62 5.96 2.05
N TRP A 91 6.43 5.85 2.62
CA TRP A 91 5.34 5.12 1.97
C TRP A 91 4.90 5.77 0.66
N LYS A 92 4.87 7.11 0.60
CA LYS A 92 4.65 7.86 -0.65
C LYS A 92 5.66 7.45 -1.73
N ASN A 93 6.95 7.34 -1.39
CA ASN A 93 7.98 6.92 -2.34
C ASN A 93 7.72 5.49 -2.86
N ASP A 94 7.31 4.56 -2.00
CA ASP A 94 6.95 3.19 -2.39
C ASP A 94 5.71 3.16 -3.31
N ILE A 95 4.69 3.99 -3.02
CA ILE A 95 3.49 4.14 -3.86
C ILE A 95 3.86 4.69 -5.25
N VAL A 96 4.71 5.72 -5.31
CA VAL A 96 5.18 6.29 -6.59
C VAL A 96 5.88 5.24 -7.45
N ILE A 97 6.70 4.36 -6.86
CA ILE A 97 7.33 3.25 -7.59
C ILE A 97 6.29 2.30 -8.18
N ALA A 98 5.25 1.96 -7.40
CA ALA A 98 4.16 1.11 -7.89
C ALA A 98 3.35 1.79 -9.00
N GLU A 99 3.04 3.09 -8.86
CA GLU A 99 2.37 3.90 -9.89
C GLU A 99 3.17 3.99 -11.19
N GLN A 100 4.49 4.19 -11.10
CA GLN A 100 5.36 4.19 -12.27
C GLN A 100 5.31 2.87 -13.03
N CYS A 101 5.25 1.74 -12.31
CA CYS A 101 5.08 0.43 -12.92
C CYS A 101 3.72 0.30 -13.65
N VAL A 102 2.63 0.72 -13.01
CA VAL A 102 1.28 0.69 -13.59
C VAL A 102 1.22 1.61 -14.81
N ASN A 103 1.78 2.82 -14.72
CA ASN A 103 1.83 3.77 -15.83
C ASN A 103 2.61 3.21 -17.03
N LYS A 104 3.77 2.60 -16.78
CA LYS A 104 4.65 2.09 -17.84
C LYS A 104 4.14 0.81 -18.48
N TYR A 105 3.58 -0.11 -17.70
CA TYR A 105 3.27 -1.46 -18.16
C TYR A 105 1.78 -1.79 -18.21
N GLY A 106 0.92 -0.94 -17.63
CA GLY A 106 -0.53 -1.13 -17.54
C GLY A 106 -1.35 -0.06 -18.27
N ASN A 107 -0.70 0.91 -18.95
CA ASN A 107 -1.36 2.10 -19.51
C ASN A 107 -2.05 2.95 -18.43
N GLY A 108 -1.41 3.10 -17.25
CA GLY A 108 -2.00 3.67 -16.04
C GLY A 108 -2.73 4.99 -16.24
N LYS A 109 -2.18 5.90 -17.07
CA LYS A 109 -2.79 7.22 -17.36
C LYS A 109 -4.16 7.16 -18.05
N GLN A 110 -4.54 6.00 -18.59
CA GLN A 110 -5.81 5.80 -19.31
C GLN A 110 -6.82 4.99 -18.48
N LEU A 111 -6.40 4.48 -17.31
CA LEU A 111 -7.25 3.64 -16.49
C LEU A 111 -8.29 4.49 -15.73
N PRO A 112 -9.52 3.99 -15.55
CA PRO A 112 -10.43 4.51 -14.54
C PRO A 112 -9.76 4.50 -13.17
N GLN A 113 -10.08 5.44 -12.28
CA GLN A 113 -9.41 5.60 -10.99
C GLN A 113 -9.43 4.32 -10.16
N SER A 114 -10.57 3.65 -10.07
CA SER A 114 -10.70 2.41 -9.28
C SER A 114 -9.84 1.27 -9.85
N VAL A 115 -9.72 1.18 -11.17
CA VAL A 115 -8.86 0.20 -11.85
C VAL A 115 -7.39 0.51 -11.60
N PHE A 116 -7.00 1.80 -11.66
CA PHE A 116 -5.64 2.25 -11.35
C PHE A 116 -5.25 1.91 -9.93
N ASP A 117 -6.08 2.28 -8.95
CA ASP A 117 -5.84 2.03 -7.52
C ASP A 117 -5.64 0.54 -7.21
N ALA A 118 -6.51 -0.30 -7.76
CA ALA A 118 -6.38 -1.74 -7.60
C ALA A 118 -5.09 -2.29 -8.25
N ALA A 119 -4.70 -1.76 -9.42
CA ALA A 119 -3.45 -2.13 -10.08
C ALA A 119 -2.21 -1.69 -9.29
N VAL A 120 -2.26 -0.50 -8.66
CA VAL A 120 -1.20 -0.04 -7.75
C VAL A 120 -1.13 -0.95 -6.51
N SER A 121 -2.27 -1.32 -5.91
CA SER A 121 -2.29 -2.19 -4.73
C SER A 121 -1.64 -3.56 -4.98
N ILE A 122 -1.99 -4.23 -6.08
CA ILE A 122 -1.35 -5.52 -6.38
C ILE A 122 0.13 -5.35 -6.74
N THR A 123 0.49 -4.28 -7.45
CA THR A 123 1.88 -3.98 -7.81
C THR A 123 2.74 -3.73 -6.57
N PHE A 124 2.22 -2.97 -5.61
CA PHE A 124 2.87 -2.75 -4.31
C PHE A 124 3.11 -4.07 -3.58
N ASN A 125 2.13 -4.98 -3.57
CA ASN A 125 2.22 -6.25 -2.85
C ASN A 125 3.18 -7.26 -3.48
N VAL A 126 3.12 -7.47 -4.81
CA VAL A 126 3.86 -8.56 -5.47
C VAL A 126 5.06 -8.07 -6.29
N GLY A 127 5.22 -6.76 -6.41
CA GLY A 127 6.30 -6.12 -7.16
C GLY A 127 6.04 -6.04 -8.67
N CYS A 128 6.66 -5.03 -9.31
CA CYS A 128 6.54 -4.77 -10.75
C CYS A 128 7.01 -5.95 -11.62
N GLY A 129 8.06 -6.65 -11.19
CA GLY A 129 8.60 -7.81 -11.91
C GLY A 129 7.56 -8.90 -12.14
N ALA A 130 6.68 -9.13 -11.17
CA ALA A 130 5.65 -10.15 -11.26
C ALA A 130 4.47 -9.73 -12.14
N VAL A 131 4.01 -8.48 -12.02
CA VAL A 131 2.76 -8.03 -12.69
C VAL A 131 2.96 -7.60 -14.14
N ARG A 132 4.10 -7.00 -14.52
CA ARG A 132 4.31 -6.34 -15.82
C ARG A 132 4.03 -7.23 -17.04
N ASN A 133 4.27 -8.52 -16.94
CA ASN A 133 4.05 -9.50 -18.00
C ASN A 133 2.83 -10.41 -17.76
N SER A 134 2.06 -10.15 -16.72
CA SER A 134 0.89 -10.95 -16.35
C SER A 134 -0.28 -10.78 -17.30
N THR A 135 -1.22 -11.73 -17.27
CA THR A 135 -2.50 -11.63 -17.97
C THR A 135 -3.29 -10.41 -17.48
N LEU A 136 -3.26 -10.10 -16.18
CA LEU A 136 -3.89 -8.91 -15.62
C LEU A 136 -3.42 -7.65 -16.35
N PHE A 137 -2.11 -7.40 -16.43
CA PHE A 137 -1.55 -6.21 -17.08
C PHE A 137 -1.75 -6.24 -18.62
N LYS A 138 -1.80 -7.42 -19.24
CA LYS A 138 -2.18 -7.56 -20.64
C LYS A 138 -3.61 -7.08 -20.87
N GLN A 139 -4.55 -7.47 -20.03
CA GLN A 139 -5.95 -7.03 -20.11
C GLN A 139 -6.08 -5.51 -19.88
N LEU A 140 -5.34 -4.93 -18.92
CA LEU A 140 -5.30 -3.49 -18.69
C LEU A 140 -4.88 -2.73 -19.95
N ARG A 141 -3.77 -3.15 -20.58
CA ARG A 141 -3.26 -2.52 -21.81
C ARG A 141 -4.23 -2.62 -23.00
N SER A 142 -5.03 -3.66 -23.01
CA SER A 142 -6.03 -3.91 -24.09
C SER A 142 -7.37 -3.23 -23.82
N GLY A 143 -7.53 -2.48 -22.72
CA GLY A 143 -8.80 -1.84 -22.36
C GLY A 143 -9.86 -2.82 -21.82
N ASN A 144 -9.51 -4.09 -21.60
CA ASN A 144 -10.42 -5.13 -21.12
C ASN A 144 -10.48 -5.08 -19.57
N TYR A 145 -10.93 -3.96 -19.01
CA TYR A 145 -10.86 -3.71 -17.58
C TYR A 145 -11.66 -4.71 -16.74
N TYR A 146 -12.86 -5.06 -17.19
CA TYR A 146 -13.69 -6.05 -16.48
C TYR A 146 -12.95 -7.39 -16.35
N GLN A 147 -12.34 -7.89 -17.42
CA GLN A 147 -11.55 -9.12 -17.42
C GLN A 147 -10.31 -8.98 -16.53
N ALA A 148 -9.64 -7.81 -16.58
CA ALA A 148 -8.50 -7.53 -15.71
C ALA A 148 -8.89 -7.64 -14.22
N CYS A 149 -10.04 -7.06 -13.82
CA CYS A 149 -10.53 -7.15 -12.44
C CYS A 149 -10.78 -8.59 -11.97
N HIS A 150 -11.13 -9.49 -12.87
CA HIS A 150 -11.31 -10.91 -12.55
C HIS A 150 -10.00 -11.69 -12.42
N GLU A 151 -8.86 -11.18 -12.91
CA GLU A 151 -7.55 -11.82 -12.79
C GLU A 151 -6.98 -11.76 -11.37
N TYR A 152 -7.40 -10.83 -10.51
CA TYR A 152 -6.92 -10.69 -9.15
C TYR A 152 -7.00 -12.00 -8.35
N ARG A 153 -8.04 -12.78 -8.52
CA ARG A 153 -8.28 -14.05 -7.81
C ARG A 153 -7.20 -15.12 -8.02
N LYS A 154 -6.36 -14.96 -9.04
CA LYS A 154 -5.24 -15.87 -9.32
C LYS A 154 -4.02 -15.62 -8.42
N TRP A 155 -3.94 -14.45 -7.77
CA TRP A 155 -2.79 -13.98 -7.00
C TRP A 155 -2.92 -14.27 -5.50
N VAL A 156 -3.30 -15.49 -5.16
CA VAL A 156 -3.60 -15.93 -3.78
C VAL A 156 -2.59 -16.91 -3.21
N TYR A 157 -1.49 -17.18 -3.93
CA TYR A 157 -0.47 -18.14 -3.53
C TYR A 157 0.84 -17.44 -3.18
N ALA A 158 1.52 -17.91 -2.11
CA ALA A 158 2.90 -17.59 -1.81
C ALA A 158 3.59 -18.86 -1.29
N GLY A 159 4.84 -19.12 -1.74
CA GLY A 159 5.56 -20.35 -1.41
C GLY A 159 4.79 -21.63 -1.78
N GLY A 160 4.01 -21.60 -2.87
CA GLY A 160 3.19 -22.73 -3.31
C GLY A 160 1.92 -23.00 -2.49
N LYS A 161 1.64 -22.18 -1.46
CA LYS A 161 0.47 -22.32 -0.59
C LYS A 161 -0.51 -21.19 -0.82
N LYS A 162 -1.82 -21.54 -0.83
CA LYS A 162 -2.90 -20.55 -0.85
C LYS A 162 -3.03 -19.92 0.54
N LEU A 163 -2.95 -18.59 0.62
CA LEU A 163 -2.97 -17.87 1.88
C LEU A 163 -4.31 -17.12 2.06
N PRO A 164 -5.04 -17.33 3.18
CA PRO A 164 -6.32 -16.65 3.44
C PRO A 164 -6.22 -15.12 3.39
N GLY A 165 -5.12 -14.55 3.90
CA GLY A 165 -4.88 -13.10 3.84
C GLY A 165 -4.79 -12.57 2.41
N LEU A 166 -4.12 -13.31 1.49
CA LEU A 166 -4.08 -12.95 0.08
C LEU A 166 -5.45 -13.10 -0.59
N VAL A 167 -6.23 -14.10 -0.23
CA VAL A 167 -7.60 -14.25 -0.75
C VAL A 167 -8.44 -13.02 -0.39
N SER A 168 -8.46 -12.64 0.90
CA SER A 168 -9.20 -11.46 1.36
C SER A 168 -8.72 -10.16 0.67
N ARG A 169 -7.40 -9.98 0.53
CA ARG A 169 -6.83 -8.82 -0.17
C ARG A 169 -7.27 -8.76 -1.64
N ARG A 170 -7.20 -9.87 -2.36
CA ARG A 170 -7.60 -9.94 -3.79
C ARG A 170 -9.09 -9.69 -4.00
N GLU A 171 -9.95 -10.11 -3.08
CA GLU A 171 -11.38 -9.80 -3.18
C GLU A 171 -11.65 -8.30 -2.98
N LYS A 172 -10.96 -7.63 -2.03
CA LYS A 172 -11.04 -6.17 -1.86
C LYS A 172 -10.55 -5.42 -3.10
N GLU A 173 -9.39 -5.80 -3.64
CA GLU A 173 -8.81 -5.19 -4.85
C GLU A 173 -9.71 -5.40 -6.07
N LYS A 174 -10.28 -6.59 -6.23
CA LYS A 174 -11.26 -6.86 -7.30
C LYS A 174 -12.52 -6.00 -7.14
N ALA A 175 -13.06 -5.88 -5.93
CA ALA A 175 -14.24 -5.07 -5.67
C ALA A 175 -13.97 -3.59 -6.00
N LEU A 176 -12.83 -3.05 -5.56
CA LEU A 176 -12.40 -1.70 -5.93
C LEU A 176 -12.27 -1.56 -7.45
N CYS A 177 -11.57 -2.47 -8.12
CA CYS A 177 -11.36 -2.46 -9.57
C CYS A 177 -12.67 -2.38 -10.37
N LEU A 178 -13.74 -3.02 -9.89
CA LEU A 178 -15.06 -3.04 -10.55
C LEU A 178 -15.91 -1.79 -10.23
N ALA A 179 -15.56 -1.01 -9.21
CA ALA A 179 -16.45 0.05 -8.69
C ALA A 179 -16.85 1.09 -9.76
N ASP A 180 -15.89 1.57 -10.55
CA ASP A 180 -16.18 2.55 -11.62
C ASP A 180 -16.71 1.91 -12.91
N LEU A 181 -16.64 0.56 -13.03
CA LEU A 181 -17.06 -0.16 -14.24
C LEU A 181 -18.53 -0.60 -14.20
N THR A 182 -19.15 -0.60 -13.02
CA THR A 182 -20.54 -1.04 -12.80
C THR A 182 -21.55 0.12 -12.80
N SER A 183 -21.08 1.35 -13.04
CA SER A 183 -21.91 2.58 -12.96
C SER A 183 -22.53 2.97 -14.32
N HIS A 184 -22.64 2.02 -15.26
CA HIS A 184 -23.30 2.24 -16.58
C HIS A 184 -24.39 1.21 -16.82
#